data_1e09f050578faa83e8c047ef975f15af
#
_entry.id   1e09f050578faa83e8c047ef975f15af
#
_cell.length_a   1.000
_cell.length_b   1.000
_cell.length_c   1.000
_cell.angle_alpha   90.00
_cell.angle_beta   90.00
_cell.angle_gamma   90.00
#
_symmetry.space_group_name_H-M   'P 1'
#
loop_
_entity.id
_entity.type
_entity.pdbx_description
1 polymer ?
#
loop_
_entity_poly.entity_id
_entity_poly.type
_entity_poly.pdbx_seq_one_letter_code
_entity_poly.pdbx_strand_id
1 'polypeptide(L)'
;MQALVDEVAKELVVTGVDQGEGLIALPQTYPGGASVVVRVRGHDDEFYVSDQGNGYMEAEHLGGTTVFARLAPQIAQFHGVEYDGSCFFTTRVTREWLANAVLFVGSASRKTVEQTAQKLGEERDHDLTEVFRATVREFFGGQAQFDYEMRGRSLKKWRFDVAIMRERTPRLIELVSPSHVSINSTFVKFTDIARLDDPVRRTVMLTNSERTSQADKVLLSEAADVVVPFGRTREAFDKAA
;
A
#
# COMPACT_ATOMS: atom_id res chain seq x y z
N MET A 1 2.35 -8.96 38.38
CA MET A 1 2.64 -8.16 37.18
C MET A 1 3.87 -8.68 36.45
N GLN A 2 5.06 -8.80 37.10
CA GLN A 2 6.28 -9.30 36.43
C GLN A 2 6.07 -10.66 35.75
N ALA A 3 5.53 -11.65 36.47
CA ALA A 3 5.26 -12.99 35.95
C ALA A 3 4.37 -12.99 34.71
N LEU A 4 3.33 -12.11 34.65
CA LEU A 4 2.48 -11.94 33.48
C LEU A 4 3.25 -11.34 32.28
N VAL A 5 4.09 -10.34 32.54
CA VAL A 5 4.93 -9.74 31.50
C VAL A 5 5.93 -10.75 30.93
N ASP A 6 6.55 -11.55 31.80
CA ASP A 6 7.49 -12.61 31.39
C ASP A 6 6.79 -13.73 30.60
N GLU A 7 5.55 -14.07 30.93
CA GLU A 7 4.71 -15.04 30.20
C GLU A 7 4.39 -14.50 28.80
N VAL A 8 3.87 -13.29 28.70
CA VAL A 8 3.58 -12.64 27.41
C VAL A 8 4.84 -12.50 26.55
N ALA A 9 5.97 -12.11 27.15
CA ALA A 9 7.22 -11.99 26.39
C ALA A 9 7.68 -13.33 25.79
N LYS A 10 7.47 -14.44 26.47
CA LYS A 10 7.76 -15.79 25.97
C LYS A 10 6.82 -16.23 24.84
N GLU A 11 5.58 -15.78 24.86
CA GLU A 11 4.61 -16.09 23.80
C GLU A 11 4.85 -15.26 22.52
N LEU A 12 5.46 -14.08 22.66
CA LEU A 12 5.73 -13.20 21.52
C LEU A 12 6.82 -13.70 20.57
N VAL A 13 7.72 -14.56 21.05
CA VAL A 13 8.85 -15.04 20.25
C VAL A 13 8.84 -16.57 20.24
N VAL A 14 8.67 -17.14 19.05
CA VAL A 14 8.73 -18.59 18.85
C VAL A 14 10.14 -18.97 18.42
N THR A 15 10.74 -19.95 19.10
CA THR A 15 12.08 -20.43 18.79
C THR A 15 12.06 -21.90 18.40
N GLY A 16 13.02 -22.30 17.56
CA GLY A 16 13.21 -23.67 17.13
C GLY A 16 14.67 -23.94 16.79
N VAL A 17 14.98 -25.18 16.52
CA VAL A 17 16.28 -25.62 16.00
C VAL A 17 16.05 -26.49 14.76
N ASP A 18 16.72 -26.16 13.69
CA ASP A 18 16.71 -26.92 12.45
C ASP A 18 18.14 -27.13 11.96
N GLN A 19 18.55 -28.39 11.75
CA GLN A 19 19.90 -28.78 11.31
C GLN A 19 21.05 -28.18 12.15
N GLY A 20 20.83 -28.00 13.47
CA GLY A 20 21.80 -27.40 14.37
C GLY A 20 21.85 -25.88 14.38
N GLU A 21 20.99 -25.21 13.65
CA GLU A 21 20.86 -23.75 13.62
C GLU A 21 19.64 -23.29 14.42
N GLY A 22 19.75 -22.16 15.09
CA GLY A 22 18.64 -21.55 15.82
C GLY A 22 17.69 -20.81 14.86
N LEU A 23 16.40 -21.01 15.05
CA LEU A 23 15.34 -20.27 14.36
C LEU A 23 14.62 -19.38 15.38
N ILE A 24 14.41 -18.13 15.00
CA ILE A 24 13.70 -17.15 15.81
C ILE A 24 12.62 -16.51 14.96
N ALA A 25 11.35 -16.84 15.25
CA ALA A 25 10.21 -16.13 14.66
C ALA A 25 9.93 -14.88 15.51
N LEU A 26 10.08 -13.73 14.89
CA LEU A 26 9.83 -12.43 15.52
C LEU A 26 8.31 -12.17 15.61
N PRO A 27 7.85 -11.33 16.56
CA PRO A 27 6.46 -10.92 16.69
C PRO A 27 6.09 -9.90 15.59
N GLN A 28 6.43 -10.21 14.36
CA GLN A 28 6.22 -9.38 13.18
C GLN A 28 5.84 -10.28 12.00
N THR A 29 5.03 -9.74 11.10
CA THR A 29 4.65 -10.42 9.86
C THR A 29 5.03 -9.60 8.64
N TYR A 30 5.28 -10.27 7.53
CA TYR A 30 5.28 -9.66 6.21
C TYR A 30 3.86 -9.22 5.81
N PRO A 31 3.70 -8.35 4.82
CA PRO A 31 2.37 -7.94 4.31
C PRO A 31 1.49 -9.11 3.86
N GLY A 32 2.08 -10.23 3.45
CA GLY A 32 1.39 -11.47 3.09
C GLY A 32 0.88 -12.30 4.28
N GLY A 33 1.21 -11.90 5.53
CA GLY A 33 0.81 -12.59 6.76
C GLY A 33 1.81 -13.62 7.26
N ALA A 34 2.86 -13.98 6.50
CA ALA A 34 3.92 -14.89 6.95
C ALA A 34 4.75 -14.25 8.06
N SER A 35 5.17 -15.05 9.03
CA SER A 35 6.03 -14.60 10.14
C SER A 35 7.44 -14.24 9.65
N VAL A 36 8.02 -13.21 10.23
CA VAL A 36 9.43 -12.86 9.99
C VAL A 36 10.30 -13.82 10.82
N VAL A 37 11.02 -14.71 10.15
CA VAL A 37 11.90 -15.70 10.76
C VAL A 37 13.34 -15.36 10.45
N VAL A 38 14.17 -15.38 11.48
CA VAL A 38 15.62 -15.15 11.39
C VAL A 38 16.35 -16.42 11.85
N ARG A 39 17.39 -16.78 11.13
CA ARG A 39 18.25 -17.94 11.43
C ARG A 39 19.55 -17.47 12.06
N VAL A 40 19.97 -18.18 13.08
CA VAL A 40 21.20 -17.92 13.84
C VAL A 40 22.10 -19.14 13.76
N ARG A 41 23.32 -18.92 13.29
CA ARG A 41 24.43 -19.90 13.36
C ARG A 41 25.49 -19.36 14.32
N GLY A 42 26.11 -20.22 15.06
CA GLY A 42 27.19 -19.81 15.96
C GLY A 42 28.21 -20.90 16.15
N HIS A 43 29.46 -20.48 16.32
CA HIS A 43 30.56 -21.29 16.79
C HIS A 43 31.35 -20.44 17.77
N ASP A 44 31.60 -20.99 18.98
CA ASP A 44 32.22 -20.28 20.09
C ASP A 44 31.46 -18.99 20.46
N ASP A 45 32.08 -17.82 20.40
CA ASP A 45 31.47 -16.52 20.73
C ASP A 45 31.16 -15.65 19.49
N GLU A 46 31.24 -16.22 18.29
CA GLU A 46 30.88 -15.52 17.04
C GLU A 46 29.62 -16.11 16.41
N PHE A 47 28.70 -15.24 16.04
CA PHE A 47 27.43 -15.61 15.45
C PHE A 47 27.24 -14.98 14.06
N TYR A 48 26.54 -15.71 13.22
CA TYR A 48 26.00 -15.28 11.95
C TYR A 48 24.47 -15.26 12.03
N VAL A 49 23.87 -14.17 11.61
CA VAL A 49 22.42 -13.99 11.66
C VAL A 49 21.92 -13.65 10.26
N SER A 50 20.88 -14.34 9.77
CA SER A 50 20.35 -14.13 8.42
C SER A 50 18.84 -14.35 8.37
N ASP A 51 18.15 -13.64 7.45
CA ASP A 51 16.75 -13.94 7.09
C ASP A 51 16.63 -15.09 6.09
N GLN A 52 17.75 -15.65 5.61
CA GLN A 52 17.79 -16.76 4.64
C GLN A 52 17.01 -16.48 3.34
N GLY A 53 16.89 -15.21 2.96
CA GLY A 53 16.15 -14.80 1.77
C GLY A 53 14.63 -14.87 1.91
N ASN A 54 14.11 -15.03 3.14
CA ASN A 54 12.65 -15.05 3.35
C ASN A 54 11.99 -13.77 2.82
N GLY A 55 12.62 -12.59 3.03
CA GLY A 55 12.12 -11.35 2.46
C GLY A 55 12.10 -11.34 0.93
N TYR A 56 13.11 -11.89 0.30
CA TYR A 56 13.15 -12.02 -1.17
C TYR A 56 12.03 -12.93 -1.68
N MET A 57 11.82 -14.08 -1.05
CA MET A 57 10.72 -15.01 -1.38
C MET A 57 9.35 -14.37 -1.24
N GLU A 58 9.13 -13.60 -0.17
CA GLU A 58 7.89 -12.86 0.02
C GLU A 58 7.68 -11.80 -1.09
N ALA A 59 8.75 -11.10 -1.50
CA ALA A 59 8.70 -10.17 -2.62
C ALA A 59 8.42 -10.89 -3.96
N GLU A 60 8.91 -12.10 -4.15
CA GLU A 60 8.62 -12.95 -5.31
C GLU A 60 7.13 -13.32 -5.37
N HIS A 61 6.54 -13.74 -4.26
CA HIS A 61 5.09 -13.99 -4.17
C HIS A 61 4.24 -12.77 -4.52
N LEU A 62 4.74 -11.57 -4.26
CA LEU A 62 4.10 -10.30 -4.65
C LEU A 62 4.34 -9.92 -6.13
N GLY A 63 5.26 -10.60 -6.83
CA GLY A 63 5.73 -10.24 -8.17
C GLY A 63 6.65 -9.01 -8.18
N GLY A 64 7.34 -8.72 -7.06
CA GLY A 64 8.09 -7.49 -6.84
C GLY A 64 9.60 -7.63 -6.66
N THR A 65 10.21 -8.71 -7.13
CA THR A 65 11.66 -8.97 -6.95
C THR A 65 12.55 -7.85 -7.46
N THR A 66 12.21 -7.23 -8.60
CA THR A 66 12.96 -6.10 -9.16
C THR A 66 12.90 -4.87 -8.25
N VAL A 67 11.72 -4.57 -7.68
CA VAL A 67 11.53 -3.45 -6.74
C VAL A 67 12.28 -3.75 -5.45
N PHE A 68 12.17 -4.97 -4.94
CA PHE A 68 12.87 -5.44 -3.74
C PHE A 68 14.40 -5.28 -3.89
N ALA A 69 14.99 -5.81 -4.96
CA ALA A 69 16.43 -5.74 -5.21
C ALA A 69 16.95 -4.29 -5.30
N ARG A 70 16.13 -3.36 -5.78
CA ARG A 70 16.45 -1.94 -5.83
C ARG A 70 16.42 -1.27 -4.45
N LEU A 71 15.49 -1.67 -3.56
CA LEU A 71 15.31 -1.09 -2.23
C LEU A 71 16.24 -1.70 -1.18
N ALA A 72 16.52 -2.99 -1.27
CA ALA A 72 17.23 -3.77 -0.27
C ALA A 72 18.61 -3.21 0.14
N PRO A 73 19.49 -2.76 -0.78
CA PRO A 73 20.80 -2.24 -0.40
C PRO A 73 20.72 -1.00 0.50
N GLN A 74 19.80 -0.08 0.21
CA GLN A 74 19.61 1.13 1.00
C GLN A 74 19.05 0.83 2.38
N ILE A 75 18.12 -0.11 2.46
CA ILE A 75 17.50 -0.53 3.73
C ILE A 75 18.52 -1.29 4.57
N ALA A 76 19.34 -2.15 3.96
CA ALA A 76 20.43 -2.84 4.63
C ALA A 76 21.40 -1.84 5.28
N GLN A 77 21.83 -0.84 4.54
CA GLN A 77 22.70 0.23 5.05
C GLN A 77 22.04 0.98 6.22
N PHE A 78 20.77 1.31 6.12
CA PHE A 78 20.05 2.02 7.19
C PHE A 78 19.98 1.21 8.48
N HIS A 79 19.80 -0.11 8.38
CA HIS A 79 19.74 -1.02 9.54
C HIS A 79 21.11 -1.53 9.99
N GLY A 80 22.21 -1.17 9.31
CA GLY A 80 23.55 -1.65 9.66
C GLY A 80 23.73 -3.14 9.43
N VAL A 81 23.05 -3.72 8.44
CA VAL A 81 23.16 -5.11 8.03
C VAL A 81 23.69 -5.21 6.59
N GLU A 82 24.15 -6.40 6.21
CA GLU A 82 24.62 -6.67 4.84
C GLU A 82 23.48 -7.26 3.98
N TYR A 83 23.60 -7.10 2.67
CA TYR A 83 22.69 -7.68 1.67
C TYR A 83 23.49 -8.22 0.49
N ASP A 84 23.30 -9.49 0.14
CA ASP A 84 24.06 -10.19 -0.90
C ASP A 84 23.34 -10.32 -2.27
N GLY A 85 22.17 -9.74 -2.40
CA GLY A 85 21.30 -9.85 -3.58
C GLY A 85 20.05 -10.69 -3.34
N SER A 86 20.01 -11.46 -2.25
CA SER A 86 18.86 -12.27 -1.84
C SER A 86 18.58 -12.24 -0.34
N CYS A 87 19.62 -12.22 0.48
CA CYS A 87 19.53 -12.33 1.94
C CYS A 87 19.98 -11.07 2.66
N PHE A 88 19.32 -10.74 3.76
CA PHE A 88 19.84 -9.82 4.77
C PHE A 88 20.58 -10.61 5.84
N PHE A 89 21.78 -10.15 6.22
CA PHE A 89 22.59 -10.86 7.19
C PHE A 89 23.56 -9.94 7.94
N THR A 90 24.12 -10.47 9.03
CA THR A 90 25.25 -9.90 9.75
C THR A 90 26.28 -10.99 10.04
N THR A 91 27.55 -10.62 10.04
CA THR A 91 28.67 -11.51 10.34
C THR A 91 29.38 -11.09 11.63
N ARG A 92 30.05 -12.04 12.29
CA ARG A 92 30.89 -11.79 13.49
C ARG A 92 30.16 -11.06 14.63
N VAL A 93 28.90 -11.46 14.85
CA VAL A 93 28.11 -10.91 15.95
C VAL A 93 28.54 -11.56 17.24
N THR A 94 28.85 -10.74 18.26
CA THR A 94 29.10 -11.27 19.62
C THR A 94 27.80 -11.61 20.31
N ARG A 95 27.85 -12.45 21.34
CA ARG A 95 26.69 -12.85 22.12
C ARG A 95 25.90 -11.67 22.69
N GLU A 96 26.61 -10.61 23.10
CA GLU A 96 25.98 -9.39 23.64
C GLU A 96 25.14 -8.64 22.60
N TRP A 97 25.55 -8.67 21.33
CA TRP A 97 24.87 -8.01 20.22
C TRP A 97 23.88 -8.89 19.47
N LEU A 98 23.80 -10.19 19.82
CA LEU A 98 23.01 -11.15 19.08
C LEU A 98 21.52 -10.75 18.97
N ALA A 99 20.91 -10.31 20.07
CA ALA A 99 19.51 -9.86 20.06
C ALA A 99 19.28 -8.67 19.12
N ASN A 100 20.22 -7.70 19.09
CA ASN A 100 20.15 -6.56 18.20
C ASN A 100 20.30 -6.99 16.73
N ALA A 101 21.24 -7.88 16.43
CA ALA A 101 21.43 -8.41 15.09
C ALA A 101 20.18 -9.12 14.56
N VAL A 102 19.53 -9.94 15.38
CA VAL A 102 18.25 -10.61 15.04
C VAL A 102 17.17 -9.59 14.71
N LEU A 103 17.01 -8.54 15.53
CA LEU A 103 16.04 -7.48 15.30
C LEU A 103 16.35 -6.67 14.03
N PHE A 104 17.61 -6.34 13.79
CA PHE A 104 18.01 -5.53 12.62
C PHE A 104 17.85 -6.30 11.31
N VAL A 105 18.28 -7.56 11.26
CA VAL A 105 18.09 -8.41 10.09
C VAL A 105 16.59 -8.61 9.79
N GLY A 106 15.79 -8.99 10.80
CA GLY A 106 14.35 -9.16 10.60
C GLY A 106 13.63 -7.88 10.22
N SER A 107 14.02 -6.73 10.81
CA SER A 107 13.45 -5.43 10.47
C SER A 107 13.80 -4.98 9.06
N ALA A 108 15.05 -5.20 8.61
CA ALA A 108 15.47 -4.88 7.24
C ALA A 108 14.71 -5.71 6.23
N SER A 109 14.62 -7.02 6.45
CA SER A 109 13.87 -7.96 5.61
C SER A 109 12.39 -7.54 5.49
N ARG A 110 11.69 -7.37 6.63
CA ARG A 110 10.30 -6.94 6.67
C ARG A 110 10.08 -5.59 5.98
N LYS A 111 10.91 -4.59 6.31
CA LYS A 111 10.76 -3.23 5.78
C LYS A 111 10.91 -3.19 4.27
N THR A 112 11.79 -4.00 3.71
CA THR A 112 11.98 -4.08 2.25
C THR A 112 10.75 -4.67 1.57
N VAL A 113 10.16 -5.74 2.12
CA VAL A 113 8.91 -6.31 1.58
C VAL A 113 7.75 -5.33 1.69
N GLU A 114 7.62 -4.64 2.82
CA GLU A 114 6.59 -3.63 3.04
C GLU A 114 6.65 -2.50 2.00
N GLN A 115 7.85 -1.94 1.77
CA GLN A 115 8.04 -0.89 0.77
C GLN A 115 7.87 -1.43 -0.66
N THR A 116 8.24 -2.68 -0.92
CA THR A 116 8.00 -3.34 -2.21
C THR A 116 6.50 -3.43 -2.49
N ALA A 117 5.71 -3.93 -1.54
CA ALA A 117 4.26 -4.02 -1.66
C ALA A 117 3.61 -2.64 -1.90
N GLN A 118 4.09 -1.61 -1.18
CA GLN A 118 3.63 -0.24 -1.37
C GLN A 118 3.92 0.27 -2.79
N LYS A 119 5.15 0.10 -3.29
CA LYS A 119 5.54 0.54 -4.64
C LYS A 119 4.74 -0.16 -5.74
N LEU A 120 4.53 -1.47 -5.61
CA LEU A 120 3.68 -2.21 -6.55
C LEU A 120 2.22 -1.72 -6.53
N GLY A 121 1.72 -1.31 -5.36
CA GLY A 121 0.42 -0.67 -5.24
C GLY A 121 0.37 0.67 -5.97
N GLU A 122 1.36 1.53 -5.76
CA GLU A 122 1.47 2.85 -6.44
C GLU A 122 1.55 2.70 -7.98
N GLU A 123 2.33 1.73 -8.49
CA GLU A 123 2.45 1.45 -9.93
C GLU A 123 1.11 0.98 -10.51
N ARG A 124 0.38 0.08 -9.85
CA ARG A 124 -0.96 -0.37 -10.28
C ARG A 124 -1.97 0.77 -10.31
N ASP A 125 -1.96 1.63 -9.30
CA ASP A 125 -2.85 2.79 -9.25
C ASP A 125 -2.54 3.79 -10.38
N HIS A 126 -1.26 3.97 -10.72
CA HIS A 126 -0.84 4.80 -11.85
C HIS A 126 -1.33 4.22 -13.18
N ASP A 127 -1.12 2.93 -13.43
CA ASP A 127 -1.57 2.25 -14.64
C ASP A 127 -3.10 2.34 -14.81
N LEU A 128 -3.85 2.18 -13.72
CA LEU A 128 -5.30 2.33 -13.73
C LEU A 128 -5.74 3.76 -14.06
N THR A 129 -5.00 4.77 -13.59
CA THR A 129 -5.26 6.17 -13.91
C THR A 129 -5.06 6.45 -15.40
N GLU A 130 -3.98 5.91 -16.00
CA GLU A 130 -3.75 6.08 -17.44
C GLU A 130 -4.81 5.36 -18.29
N VAL A 131 -5.20 4.15 -17.90
CA VAL A 131 -6.31 3.43 -18.55
C VAL A 131 -7.62 4.21 -18.44
N PHE A 132 -7.93 4.76 -17.26
CA PHE A 132 -9.11 5.60 -17.07
C PHE A 132 -9.08 6.83 -17.98
N ARG A 133 -7.96 7.56 -18.04
CA ARG A 133 -7.81 8.73 -18.92
C ARG A 133 -7.97 8.36 -20.39
N ALA A 134 -7.40 7.25 -20.84
CA ALA A 134 -7.54 6.76 -22.21
C ALA A 134 -9.01 6.44 -22.54
N THR A 135 -9.70 5.73 -21.64
CA THR A 135 -11.11 5.37 -21.80
C THR A 135 -12.03 6.59 -21.84
N VAL A 136 -11.76 7.57 -20.97
CA VAL A 136 -12.51 8.84 -20.96
C VAL A 136 -12.30 9.62 -22.27
N ARG A 137 -11.07 9.68 -22.78
CA ARG A 137 -10.79 10.33 -24.10
C ARG A 137 -11.54 9.64 -25.24
N GLU A 138 -11.57 8.31 -25.24
CA GLU A 138 -12.27 7.51 -26.24
C GLU A 138 -13.77 7.81 -26.27
N PHE A 139 -14.42 7.90 -25.09
CA PHE A 139 -15.87 8.04 -25.00
C PHE A 139 -16.38 9.47 -25.09
N PHE A 140 -15.61 10.44 -24.60
CA PHE A 140 -16.06 11.84 -24.48
C PHE A 140 -15.24 12.84 -25.30
N GLY A 141 -14.06 12.43 -25.78
CA GLY A 141 -13.25 13.29 -26.66
C GLY A 141 -13.02 14.68 -26.06
N GLY A 142 -13.32 15.71 -26.85
CA GLY A 142 -13.14 17.12 -26.48
C GLY A 142 -14.08 17.62 -25.36
N GLN A 143 -15.07 16.83 -24.94
CA GLN A 143 -15.94 17.18 -23.81
C GLN A 143 -15.27 16.89 -22.44
N ALA A 144 -14.18 16.07 -22.39
CA ALA A 144 -13.48 15.73 -21.20
C ALA A 144 -12.36 16.74 -20.91
N GLN A 145 -12.38 17.31 -19.73
CA GLN A 145 -11.32 18.16 -19.20
C GLN A 145 -10.68 17.45 -18.01
N PHE A 146 -9.42 17.02 -18.18
CA PHE A 146 -8.65 16.35 -17.12
C PHE A 146 -8.06 17.37 -16.17
N ASP A 147 -7.78 16.92 -14.94
CA ASP A 147 -7.22 17.75 -13.87
C ASP A 147 -8.02 19.04 -13.66
N TYR A 148 -9.35 18.93 -13.75
CA TYR A 148 -10.26 20.06 -13.71
C TYR A 148 -10.27 20.73 -12.33
N GLU A 149 -10.03 22.05 -12.29
CA GLU A 149 -10.03 22.81 -11.05
C GLU A 149 -11.38 23.51 -10.85
N MET A 150 -11.93 23.38 -9.65
CA MET A 150 -13.16 24.06 -9.24
C MET A 150 -13.02 24.55 -7.79
N ARG A 151 -13.60 25.72 -7.51
CA ARG A 151 -13.69 26.22 -6.13
C ARG A 151 -14.92 25.66 -5.45
N GLY A 152 -14.74 25.11 -4.26
CA GLY A 152 -15.85 24.73 -3.39
C GLY A 152 -16.43 25.92 -2.62
N ARG A 153 -17.48 25.66 -1.84
CA ARG A 153 -18.09 26.67 -0.97
C ARG A 153 -17.11 27.22 0.08
N SER A 154 -16.16 26.40 0.52
CA SER A 154 -15.08 26.82 1.42
C SER A 154 -14.06 27.77 0.80
N LEU A 155 -14.21 28.14 -0.47
CA LEU A 155 -13.28 28.88 -1.31
C LEU A 155 -11.99 28.11 -1.64
N LYS A 156 -11.84 26.88 -1.15
CA LYS A 156 -10.71 26.01 -1.48
C LYS A 156 -10.82 25.58 -2.95
N LYS A 157 -9.68 25.63 -3.65
CA LYS A 157 -9.58 25.04 -4.99
C LYS A 157 -9.40 23.53 -4.86
N TRP A 158 -10.26 22.79 -5.51
CA TRP A 158 -10.21 21.34 -5.63
C TRP A 158 -9.85 20.97 -7.06
N ARG A 159 -9.01 19.96 -7.21
CA ARG A 159 -8.69 19.35 -8.50
C ARG A 159 -9.39 18.01 -8.58
N PHE A 160 -10.11 17.78 -9.67
CA PHE A 160 -10.83 16.56 -9.99
C PHE A 160 -10.16 15.84 -11.16
N ASP A 161 -10.22 14.50 -11.18
CA ASP A 161 -9.55 13.72 -12.22
C ASP A 161 -10.09 14.06 -13.61
N VAL A 162 -11.40 14.24 -13.73
CA VAL A 162 -12.02 14.70 -14.98
C VAL A 162 -13.35 15.41 -14.74
N ALA A 163 -13.61 16.43 -15.56
CA ALA A 163 -14.92 17.02 -15.73
C ALA A 163 -15.43 16.72 -17.17
N ILE A 164 -16.62 16.16 -17.29
CA ILE A 164 -17.31 16.01 -18.58
C ILE A 164 -18.25 17.20 -18.74
N MET A 165 -17.94 18.05 -19.74
CA MET A 165 -18.70 19.25 -20.03
C MET A 165 -19.88 18.90 -20.88
N ARG A 166 -21.10 18.86 -20.31
CA ARG A 166 -22.36 18.69 -21.02
C ARG A 166 -23.24 19.90 -20.77
N GLU A 167 -23.62 20.60 -21.84
CA GLU A 167 -24.50 21.76 -21.83
C GLU A 167 -24.17 22.82 -20.77
N ARG A 168 -24.90 22.83 -19.64
CA ARG A 168 -24.72 23.83 -18.56
C ARG A 168 -24.16 23.30 -17.27
N THR A 169 -24.06 21.98 -17.10
CA THR A 169 -23.68 21.38 -15.83
C THR A 169 -22.51 20.44 -16.02
N PRO A 170 -21.33 20.73 -15.43
CA PRO A 170 -20.22 19.80 -15.48
C PRO A 170 -20.52 18.56 -14.65
N ARG A 171 -20.10 17.40 -15.15
CA ARG A 171 -20.04 16.18 -14.37
C ARG A 171 -18.61 15.96 -13.94
N LEU A 172 -18.38 15.93 -12.63
CA LEU A 172 -17.10 15.62 -12.02
C LEU A 172 -17.01 14.12 -11.79
N ILE A 173 -15.91 13.52 -12.21
CA ILE A 173 -15.63 12.11 -11.98
C ILE A 173 -14.29 12.00 -11.24
N GLU A 174 -14.27 11.25 -10.14
CA GLU A 174 -13.09 10.88 -9.37
C GLU A 174 -12.87 9.38 -9.46
N LEU A 175 -11.64 8.97 -9.76
CA LEU A 175 -11.19 7.59 -9.69
C LEU A 175 -10.64 7.32 -8.29
N VAL A 176 -11.32 6.47 -7.53
CA VAL A 176 -11.06 6.29 -6.09
C VAL A 176 -10.51 4.91 -5.81
N SER A 177 -9.32 4.86 -5.22
CA SER A 177 -8.73 3.62 -4.71
C SER A 177 -9.29 3.25 -3.33
N PRO A 178 -9.21 1.97 -2.89
CA PRO A 178 -9.71 1.54 -1.58
C PRO A 178 -8.84 2.00 -0.40
N SER A 179 -8.04 3.05 -0.57
CA SER A 179 -7.26 3.64 0.50
C SER A 179 -8.06 4.69 1.27
N HIS A 180 -7.92 4.74 2.59
CA HIS A 180 -8.57 5.75 3.42
C HIS A 180 -8.26 7.19 2.98
N VAL A 181 -7.06 7.45 2.48
CA VAL A 181 -6.67 8.79 2.00
C VAL A 181 -7.48 9.17 0.77
N SER A 182 -7.62 8.28 -0.21
CA SER A 182 -8.40 8.50 -1.43
C SER A 182 -9.88 8.71 -1.11
N ILE A 183 -10.46 7.83 -0.28
CA ILE A 183 -11.86 7.87 0.13
C ILE A 183 -12.18 9.18 0.86
N ASN A 184 -11.43 9.52 1.92
CA ASN A 184 -11.64 10.71 2.71
C ASN A 184 -11.43 11.99 1.90
N SER A 185 -10.41 12.04 1.04
CA SER A 185 -10.15 13.19 0.17
C SER A 185 -11.34 13.43 -0.77
N THR A 186 -11.84 12.38 -1.41
CA THR A 186 -12.99 12.46 -2.32
C THR A 186 -14.26 12.87 -1.60
N PHE A 187 -14.53 12.31 -0.42
CA PHE A 187 -15.66 12.69 0.42
C PHE A 187 -15.65 14.18 0.75
N VAL A 188 -14.51 14.71 1.20
CA VAL A 188 -14.37 16.14 1.56
C VAL A 188 -14.54 17.03 0.32
N LYS A 189 -13.91 16.70 -0.81
CA LYS A 189 -14.05 17.45 -2.07
C LYS A 189 -15.53 17.54 -2.49
N PHE A 190 -16.19 16.40 -2.58
CA PHE A 190 -17.56 16.33 -3.08
C PHE A 190 -18.58 16.96 -2.12
N THR A 191 -18.37 16.83 -0.81
CA THR A 191 -19.21 17.52 0.19
C THR A 191 -19.10 19.04 0.08
N ASP A 192 -17.89 19.58 -0.17
CA ASP A 192 -17.69 21.01 -0.34
C ASP A 192 -18.32 21.54 -1.63
N ILE A 193 -18.23 20.77 -2.73
CA ILE A 193 -18.86 21.11 -4.02
C ILE A 193 -20.40 20.97 -3.97
N ALA A 194 -20.92 19.97 -3.22
CA ALA A 194 -22.37 19.77 -3.10
C ALA A 194 -23.14 20.98 -2.52
N ARG A 195 -22.42 21.86 -1.84
CA ARG A 195 -22.97 23.06 -1.20
C ARG A 195 -22.96 24.31 -2.09
N LEU A 196 -22.55 24.17 -3.37
CA LEU A 196 -22.62 25.25 -4.34
C LEU A 196 -24.06 25.44 -4.85
N ASP A 197 -24.39 26.67 -5.23
CA ASP A 197 -25.71 27.02 -5.74
C ASP A 197 -25.93 26.44 -7.16
N ASP A 198 -24.84 26.34 -7.95
CA ASP A 198 -24.88 25.71 -9.27
C ASP A 198 -24.80 24.18 -9.14
N PRO A 199 -25.75 23.42 -9.70
CA PRO A 199 -25.77 21.99 -9.59
C PRO A 199 -24.57 21.38 -10.34
N VAL A 200 -23.82 20.52 -9.66
CA VAL A 200 -22.70 19.76 -10.22
C VAL A 200 -22.96 18.29 -9.97
N ARG A 201 -22.90 17.48 -11.02
CA ARG A 201 -23.05 16.04 -10.85
C ARG A 201 -21.73 15.41 -10.44
N ARG A 202 -21.72 14.62 -9.38
CA ARG A 202 -20.54 14.04 -8.72
C ARG A 202 -20.57 12.53 -8.87
N THR A 203 -19.56 11.98 -9.48
CA THR A 203 -19.44 10.55 -9.74
C THR A 203 -18.15 10.01 -9.16
N VAL A 204 -18.25 8.92 -8.43
CA VAL A 204 -17.10 8.11 -7.96
C VAL A 204 -17.01 6.87 -8.82
N MET A 205 -15.82 6.60 -9.35
CA MET A 205 -15.46 5.33 -9.96
C MET A 205 -14.45 4.61 -9.10
N LEU A 206 -14.82 3.43 -8.55
CA LEU A 206 -13.96 2.65 -7.66
C LEU A 206 -12.98 1.80 -8.47
N THR A 207 -11.66 1.98 -8.27
CA THR A 207 -10.63 1.17 -8.93
C THR A 207 -10.74 -0.32 -8.56
N ASN A 208 -11.17 -0.61 -7.34
CA ASN A 208 -11.40 -1.96 -6.85
C ASN A 208 -12.59 -2.00 -5.90
N SER A 209 -13.78 -2.26 -6.45
CA SER A 209 -15.02 -2.31 -5.68
C SER A 209 -15.08 -3.46 -4.67
N GLU A 210 -14.38 -4.57 -4.93
CA GLU A 210 -14.38 -5.73 -4.02
C GLU A 210 -13.55 -5.45 -2.76
N ARG A 211 -12.45 -4.69 -2.88
CA ARG A 211 -11.61 -4.30 -1.75
C ARG A 211 -12.10 -3.05 -1.01
N THR A 212 -13.05 -2.32 -1.58
CA THR A 212 -13.67 -1.16 -0.91
C THR A 212 -14.73 -1.67 0.06
N SER A 213 -14.62 -1.33 1.33
CA SER A 213 -15.56 -1.78 2.36
C SER A 213 -16.97 -1.25 2.10
N GLN A 214 -17.99 -1.95 2.62
CA GLN A 214 -19.37 -1.47 2.50
C GLN A 214 -19.56 -0.11 3.22
N ALA A 215 -18.87 0.11 4.34
CA ALA A 215 -18.92 1.38 5.06
C ALA A 215 -18.35 2.54 4.22
N ASP A 216 -17.24 2.31 3.51
CA ASP A 216 -16.64 3.30 2.62
C ASP A 216 -17.53 3.62 1.41
N LYS A 217 -18.21 2.60 0.85
CA LYS A 217 -19.18 2.80 -0.24
C LYS A 217 -20.37 3.65 0.21
N VAL A 218 -20.88 3.40 1.41
CA VAL A 218 -21.95 4.22 2.00
C VAL A 218 -21.47 5.65 2.21
N LEU A 219 -20.28 5.84 2.80
CA LEU A 219 -19.69 7.16 3.01
C LEU A 219 -19.57 7.93 1.68
N LEU A 220 -19.03 7.31 0.65
CA LEU A 220 -18.89 7.94 -0.68
C LEU A 220 -20.26 8.27 -1.31
N SER A 221 -21.27 7.44 -1.12
CA SER A 221 -22.62 7.67 -1.66
C SER A 221 -23.38 8.82 -0.97
N GLU A 222 -22.97 9.26 0.21
CA GLU A 222 -23.49 10.47 0.82
C GLU A 222 -22.93 11.76 0.21
N ALA A 223 -21.73 11.69 -0.37
CA ALA A 223 -21.07 12.85 -0.98
C ALA A 223 -21.21 12.89 -2.50
N ALA A 224 -21.41 11.75 -3.15
CA ALA A 224 -21.51 11.59 -4.60
C ALA A 224 -22.96 11.25 -5.02
N ASP A 225 -23.35 11.67 -6.21
CA ASP A 225 -24.66 11.32 -6.80
C ASP A 225 -24.65 9.90 -7.35
N VAL A 226 -23.46 9.40 -7.73
CA VAL A 226 -23.28 8.05 -8.28
C VAL A 226 -21.95 7.46 -7.78
N VAL A 227 -21.98 6.21 -7.34
CA VAL A 227 -20.81 5.39 -7.00
C VAL A 227 -20.87 4.09 -7.77
N VAL A 228 -19.90 3.85 -8.66
CA VAL A 228 -19.84 2.67 -9.52
C VAL A 228 -18.45 2.06 -9.58
N PRO A 229 -18.31 0.76 -9.85
CA PRO A 229 -17.01 0.19 -10.20
C PRO A 229 -16.46 0.82 -11.48
N PHE A 230 -15.15 1.05 -11.53
CA PHE A 230 -14.49 1.43 -12.77
C PHE A 230 -14.55 0.25 -13.76
N GLY A 231 -15.03 0.52 -14.95
CA GLY A 231 -15.10 -0.44 -16.06
C GLY A 231 -14.75 0.25 -17.38
N ARG A 232 -14.16 -0.52 -18.31
CA ARG A 232 -13.76 -0.03 -19.63
C ARG A 232 -14.90 0.03 -20.66
N THR A 233 -16.13 -0.17 -20.24
CA THR A 233 -17.30 -0.17 -21.12
C THR A 233 -18.01 1.17 -21.04
N ARG A 234 -18.57 1.62 -22.18
CA ARG A 234 -19.39 2.83 -22.25
C ARG A 234 -20.57 2.76 -21.28
N GLU A 235 -21.14 1.58 -21.09
CA GLU A 235 -22.24 1.35 -20.16
C GLU A 235 -21.86 1.66 -18.69
N ALA A 236 -20.62 1.40 -18.27
CA ALA A 236 -20.13 1.77 -16.95
C ALA A 236 -20.08 3.30 -16.78
N PHE A 237 -19.69 4.01 -17.86
CA PHE A 237 -19.68 5.48 -17.88
C PHE A 237 -21.07 6.08 -18.08
N ASP A 238 -21.98 5.42 -18.79
CA ASP A 238 -23.37 5.87 -18.96
C ASP A 238 -24.18 5.69 -17.66
N LYS A 239 -23.90 4.67 -16.85
CA LYS A 239 -24.45 4.56 -15.47
C LYS A 239 -23.90 5.65 -14.56
N ALA A 240 -22.66 6.05 -14.79
CA ALA A 240 -22.06 7.21 -14.18
C ALA A 240 -22.61 8.51 -14.80
N ALA A 241 -23.32 8.40 -15.90
CA ALA A 241 -23.94 9.49 -16.65
C ALA A 241 -25.36 9.79 -16.22
#